data_ba79b2ad2f8991293beb18b299d22c2a
#
_entry.id   ba79b2ad2f8991293beb18b299d22c2a
#
_cell.length_a   1.000
_cell.length_b   1.000
_cell.length_c   1.000
_cell.angle_alpha   90.00
_cell.angle_beta   90.00
_cell.angle_gamma   90.00
#
_symmetry.space_group_name_H-M   'P 1'
#
loop_
_entity.id
_entity.type
_entity.pdbx_description
1 polymer ?
#
loop_
_entity_poly.entity_id
_entity_poly.type
_entity_poly.pdbx_seq_one_letter_code
_entity_poly.pdbx_strand_id
1 'polypeptide(L)'
;MGRFELGDRYRVKDGRVFNRTCEVNVVEHCNLRCRSCAHLSPVLPKHFVDPEALCSDLTVLARSYHANVLKILGGEPLLHPGLPEIMMAARKSRVADKLEIWTNGLLLPRMERRVWEVVDSVRISLYPGRSLTQDKLDTCVDLARQNNVSIRYKHYQAFQESYSEQGTEDPELVQRIYTTCNSAHRWRCHTVANGWFFKCAQSYMIPKGMSLGPQATYRNGIQIDDSPDFRDRLLSYLTSPEPLPSCRNCLGSAGRYIEHQQVRRQEFRPVQSRPTEDLIHPRLVGTTRLALAKAESLIPRAAVDTAEHVMKSSDPLIGLLRKAQAFNTSLFRG
;
A
#
# COMPACT_ATOMS: atom_id res chain seq x y z
N MET A 1 -27.36 14.69 8.63
CA MET A 1 -26.17 13.96 8.15
C MET A 1 -26.34 13.78 6.65
N GLY A 2 -25.67 14.60 5.83
CA GLY A 2 -25.79 14.51 4.37
C GLY A 2 -25.23 13.16 3.89
N ARG A 3 -25.98 12.47 3.04
CA ARG A 3 -25.49 11.34 2.27
C ARG A 3 -24.35 11.88 1.38
N PHE A 4 -23.13 11.51 1.67
CA PHE A 4 -22.02 11.71 0.73
C PHE A 4 -22.29 10.79 -0.47
N GLU A 5 -22.69 11.36 -1.58
CA GLU A 5 -22.82 10.64 -2.84
C GLU A 5 -21.43 10.18 -3.30
N LEU A 6 -21.33 8.92 -3.71
CA LEU A 6 -20.06 8.32 -4.15
C LEU A 6 -19.46 9.05 -5.37
N GLY A 7 -20.30 9.71 -6.19
CA GLY A 7 -19.91 10.46 -7.38
C GLY A 7 -19.01 11.68 -7.11
N ASP A 8 -19.17 12.36 -5.98
CA ASP A 8 -18.39 13.57 -5.63
C ASP A 8 -16.94 13.28 -5.23
N ARG A 9 -16.54 12.00 -5.20
CA ARG A 9 -15.22 11.58 -4.70
C ARG A 9 -14.12 11.73 -5.74
N TYR A 10 -14.42 11.79 -7.02
CA TYR A 10 -13.44 11.85 -8.09
C TYR A 10 -13.67 13.13 -8.94
N ARG A 11 -12.60 13.93 -9.02
CA ARG A 11 -12.60 15.10 -9.92
C ARG A 11 -12.26 14.62 -11.33
N VAL A 12 -13.10 14.97 -12.30
CA VAL A 12 -12.76 14.84 -13.72
C VAL A 12 -12.32 16.21 -14.24
N LYS A 13 -11.14 16.28 -14.84
CA LYS A 13 -10.59 17.49 -15.45
C LYS A 13 -9.80 17.11 -16.70
N ASP A 14 -9.93 17.89 -17.76
CA ASP A 14 -9.23 17.69 -19.04
C ASP A 14 -9.33 16.24 -19.55
N GLY A 15 -10.53 15.65 -19.46
CA GLY A 15 -10.79 14.28 -19.89
C GLY A 15 -10.26 13.18 -18.99
N ARG A 16 -9.67 13.48 -17.83
CA ARG A 16 -9.04 12.52 -16.92
C ARG A 16 -9.65 12.49 -15.54
N VAL A 17 -9.72 11.31 -14.96
CA VAL A 17 -10.09 11.09 -13.55
C VAL A 17 -8.88 11.37 -12.67
N PHE A 18 -9.00 12.34 -11.75
CA PHE A 18 -7.94 12.72 -10.83
C PHE A 18 -8.06 11.99 -9.50
N ASN A 19 -6.94 11.48 -9.02
CA ASN A 19 -6.82 10.92 -7.68
C ASN A 19 -5.54 11.40 -6.99
N ARG A 20 -5.50 11.28 -5.65
CA ARG A 20 -4.32 11.67 -4.87
C ARG A 20 -3.14 10.73 -5.10
N THR A 21 -3.40 9.42 -5.15
CA THR A 21 -2.35 8.42 -5.30
C THR A 21 -2.77 7.28 -6.21
N CYS A 22 -1.78 6.68 -6.90
CA CYS A 22 -1.89 5.39 -7.56
C CYS A 22 -0.72 4.51 -7.10
N GLU A 23 -0.85 3.20 -7.21
CA GLU A 23 0.14 2.25 -6.71
C GLU A 23 0.51 1.23 -7.80
N VAL A 24 1.79 0.86 -7.86
CA VAL A 24 2.29 -0.24 -8.68
C VAL A 24 3.10 -1.18 -7.80
N ASN A 25 2.70 -2.44 -7.74
CA ASN A 25 3.44 -3.49 -7.04
C ASN A 25 4.47 -4.08 -8.00
N VAL A 26 5.69 -3.55 -8.00
CA VAL A 26 6.74 -3.95 -8.94
C VAL A 26 7.43 -5.27 -8.59
N VAL A 27 7.29 -5.71 -7.33
CA VAL A 27 7.81 -6.98 -6.80
C VAL A 27 6.75 -7.60 -5.88
N GLU A 28 6.44 -8.88 -6.04
CA GLU A 28 5.44 -9.53 -5.19
C GLU A 28 6.06 -10.11 -3.89
N HIS A 29 7.31 -10.56 -3.93
CA HIS A 29 7.99 -11.08 -2.75
C HIS A 29 8.73 -9.99 -1.96
N CYS A 30 9.11 -10.31 -0.73
CA CYS A 30 9.81 -9.41 0.18
C CYS A 30 10.99 -10.11 0.85
N ASN A 31 11.99 -9.36 1.27
CA ASN A 31 13.06 -9.84 2.15
C ASN A 31 12.63 -9.92 3.63
N LEU A 32 11.42 -9.45 3.95
CA LEU A 32 10.76 -9.63 5.25
C LEU A 32 9.55 -10.55 5.14
N ARG A 33 9.11 -11.11 6.28
CA ARG A 33 7.94 -11.98 6.39
C ARG A 33 7.02 -11.51 7.51
N CYS A 34 6.48 -10.31 7.34
CA CYS A 34 5.59 -9.71 8.32
C CYS A 34 4.28 -10.49 8.44
N ARG A 35 3.89 -10.88 9.65
CA ARG A 35 2.57 -11.43 9.93
C ARG A 35 1.49 -10.45 9.46
N SER A 36 0.43 -10.96 8.84
CA SER A 36 -0.68 -10.14 8.30
C SER A 36 -0.25 -9.06 7.31
N CYS A 37 0.80 -9.34 6.52
CA CYS A 37 1.22 -8.46 5.43
C CYS A 37 0.07 -8.25 4.45
N ALA A 38 -0.37 -6.99 4.27
CA ALA A 38 -1.48 -6.66 3.37
C ALA A 38 -1.19 -6.97 1.89
N HIS A 39 0.08 -7.04 1.50
CA HIS A 39 0.50 -7.44 0.16
C HIS A 39 0.69 -8.95 -0.01
N LEU A 40 0.45 -9.75 1.04
CA LEU A 40 0.58 -11.22 1.03
C LEU A 40 1.97 -11.72 0.60
N SER A 41 2.98 -10.88 0.65
CA SER A 41 4.34 -11.17 0.15
C SER A 41 4.98 -12.44 0.74
N PRO A 42 4.69 -12.88 1.98
CA PRO A 42 5.22 -14.14 2.51
C PRO A 42 4.77 -15.40 1.75
N VAL A 43 3.61 -15.35 1.07
CA VAL A 43 3.04 -16.51 0.37
C VAL A 43 3.07 -16.38 -1.15
N LEU A 44 3.25 -15.18 -1.68
CA LEU A 44 3.37 -14.96 -3.12
C LEU A 44 4.69 -15.51 -3.67
N PRO A 45 4.72 -15.97 -4.92
CA PRO A 45 5.94 -16.39 -5.60
C PRO A 45 6.85 -15.19 -5.89
N LYS A 46 8.10 -15.47 -6.23
CA LYS A 46 8.98 -14.44 -6.80
C LYS A 46 8.41 -13.99 -8.14
N HIS A 47 8.15 -12.71 -8.25
CA HIS A 47 7.71 -12.10 -9.49
C HIS A 47 8.25 -10.67 -9.55
N PHE A 48 8.66 -10.28 -10.75
CA PHE A 48 9.10 -8.94 -11.10
C PHE A 48 8.26 -8.44 -12.26
N VAL A 49 7.80 -7.22 -12.15
CA VAL A 49 7.03 -6.57 -13.22
C VAL A 49 7.99 -6.22 -14.38
N ASP A 50 7.58 -6.51 -15.60
CA ASP A 50 8.32 -6.10 -16.77
C ASP A 50 8.23 -4.58 -16.99
N PRO A 51 9.37 -3.84 -17.12
CA PRO A 51 9.35 -2.40 -17.26
C PRO A 51 8.67 -1.90 -18.54
N GLU A 52 8.74 -2.64 -19.64
CA GLU A 52 8.14 -2.23 -20.92
C GLU A 52 6.63 -2.40 -20.87
N ALA A 53 6.16 -3.54 -20.36
CA ALA A 53 4.73 -3.77 -20.12
C ALA A 53 4.15 -2.71 -19.19
N LEU A 54 4.84 -2.39 -18.08
CA LEU A 54 4.41 -1.32 -17.19
C LEU A 54 4.36 0.04 -17.87
N CYS A 55 5.36 0.36 -18.69
CA CYS A 55 5.38 1.62 -19.45
C CYS A 55 4.16 1.74 -20.37
N SER A 56 3.81 0.66 -21.06
CA SER A 56 2.62 0.58 -21.92
C SER A 56 1.35 0.82 -21.10
N ASP A 57 1.15 0.05 -20.05
CA ASP A 57 -0.04 0.13 -19.18
C ASP A 57 -0.25 1.55 -18.62
N LEU A 58 0.80 2.13 -18.05
CA LEU A 58 0.74 3.47 -17.48
C LEU A 58 0.55 4.56 -18.52
N THR A 59 1.09 4.39 -19.73
CA THR A 59 0.95 5.36 -20.83
C THR A 59 -0.49 5.37 -21.37
N VAL A 60 -1.10 4.20 -21.52
CA VAL A 60 -2.51 4.09 -21.90
C VAL A 60 -3.41 4.66 -20.80
N LEU A 61 -3.18 4.25 -19.55
CA LEU A 61 -3.95 4.75 -18.40
C LEU A 61 -3.89 6.28 -18.27
N ALA A 62 -2.74 6.90 -18.54
CA ALA A 62 -2.54 8.34 -18.41
C ALA A 62 -3.43 9.18 -19.33
N ARG A 63 -4.04 8.59 -20.36
CA ARG A 63 -5.01 9.27 -21.23
C ARG A 63 -6.32 9.56 -20.50
N SER A 64 -6.70 8.71 -19.56
CA SER A 64 -7.99 8.77 -18.84
C SER A 64 -7.86 8.95 -17.31
N TYR A 65 -6.67 8.84 -16.77
CA TYR A 65 -6.42 8.90 -15.32
C TYR A 65 -5.13 9.67 -15.01
N HIS A 66 -5.13 10.36 -13.85
CA HIS A 66 -3.96 11.06 -13.34
C HIS A 66 -3.91 11.01 -11.80
N ALA A 67 -2.74 10.78 -11.25
CA ALA A 67 -2.49 10.82 -9.81
C ALA A 67 -1.51 11.95 -9.43
N ASN A 68 -1.64 12.52 -8.23
CA ASN A 68 -0.58 13.41 -7.76
C ASN A 68 0.71 12.64 -7.46
N VAL A 69 0.58 11.40 -6.96
CA VAL A 69 1.73 10.55 -6.61
C VAL A 69 1.52 9.14 -7.12
N LEU A 70 2.46 8.60 -7.89
CA LEU A 70 2.57 7.18 -8.17
C LEU A 70 3.51 6.55 -7.13
N LYS A 71 2.98 5.61 -6.36
CA LYS A 71 3.78 4.85 -5.38
C LYS A 71 4.33 3.60 -6.04
N ILE A 72 5.62 3.46 -6.03
CA ILE A 72 6.35 2.26 -6.44
C ILE A 72 6.60 1.43 -5.18
N LEU A 73 5.93 0.30 -5.11
CA LEU A 73 5.92 -0.55 -3.93
C LEU A 73 5.78 -2.03 -4.34
N GLY A 74 5.38 -2.89 -3.41
CA GLY A 74 5.21 -4.32 -3.66
C GLY A 74 5.42 -5.09 -2.37
N GLY A 75 6.14 -6.22 -2.44
CA GLY A 75 6.78 -6.78 -1.25
C GLY A 75 7.90 -5.85 -0.80
N GLU A 76 9.04 -5.90 -1.50
CA GLU A 76 10.11 -4.93 -1.34
C GLU A 76 10.59 -4.47 -2.73
N PRO A 77 10.31 -3.23 -3.13
CA PRO A 77 10.62 -2.75 -4.48
C PRO A 77 12.13 -2.72 -4.79
N LEU A 78 12.96 -2.53 -3.77
CA LEU A 78 14.43 -2.51 -3.94
C LEU A 78 15.03 -3.90 -4.25
N LEU A 79 14.23 -4.96 -4.31
CA LEU A 79 14.62 -6.26 -4.84
C LEU A 79 14.50 -6.34 -6.36
N HIS A 80 13.85 -5.38 -7.02
CA HIS A 80 13.64 -5.41 -8.46
C HIS A 80 14.94 -5.14 -9.22
N PRO A 81 15.45 -6.08 -10.04
CA PRO A 81 16.73 -5.92 -10.72
C PRO A 81 16.72 -4.79 -11.76
N GLY A 82 15.56 -4.47 -12.34
CA GLY A 82 15.35 -3.38 -13.29
C GLY A 82 14.61 -2.18 -12.67
N LEU A 83 14.82 -1.88 -11.38
CA LEU A 83 14.15 -0.76 -10.73
C LEU A 83 14.40 0.59 -11.42
N PRO A 84 15.61 0.91 -11.92
CA PRO A 84 15.82 2.14 -12.69
C PRO A 84 14.92 2.23 -13.93
N GLU A 85 14.76 1.14 -14.67
CA GLU A 85 13.91 1.05 -15.86
C GLU A 85 12.43 1.23 -15.50
N ILE A 86 11.98 0.64 -14.40
CA ILE A 86 10.64 0.86 -13.81
C ILE A 86 10.41 2.35 -13.51
N MET A 87 11.37 2.99 -12.86
CA MET A 87 11.26 4.42 -12.49
C MET A 87 11.20 5.31 -13.73
N MET A 88 12.01 5.01 -14.74
CA MET A 88 12.01 5.73 -16.02
C MET A 88 10.69 5.51 -16.78
N ALA A 89 10.17 4.29 -16.83
CA ALA A 89 8.89 3.96 -17.42
C ALA A 89 7.74 4.74 -16.75
N ALA A 90 7.72 4.74 -15.42
CA ALA A 90 6.74 5.48 -14.63
C ALA A 90 6.81 6.99 -14.92
N ARG A 91 8.00 7.56 -14.97
CA ARG A 91 8.21 8.99 -15.29
C ARG A 91 7.76 9.35 -16.70
N LYS A 92 8.12 8.52 -17.68
CA LYS A 92 7.77 8.69 -19.09
C LYS A 92 6.26 8.66 -19.34
N SER A 93 5.52 7.83 -18.61
CA SER A 93 4.08 7.66 -18.77
C SER A 93 3.27 8.93 -18.44
N ARG A 94 3.78 9.82 -17.58
CA ARG A 94 3.09 11.02 -17.09
C ARG A 94 1.74 10.72 -16.40
N VAL A 95 1.56 9.51 -15.89
CA VAL A 95 0.35 9.12 -15.13
C VAL A 95 0.26 9.80 -13.78
N ALA A 96 1.39 10.36 -13.30
CA ALA A 96 1.45 11.08 -12.03
C ALA A 96 2.45 12.25 -12.06
N ASP A 97 2.24 13.22 -11.16
CA ASP A 97 3.15 14.36 -11.00
C ASP A 97 4.46 13.94 -10.32
N LYS A 98 4.37 13.04 -9.32
CA LYS A 98 5.50 12.61 -8.48
C LYS A 98 5.61 11.10 -8.40
N LEU A 99 6.85 10.62 -8.24
CA LEU A 99 7.15 9.22 -7.98
C LEU A 99 7.65 9.06 -6.54
N GLU A 100 7.04 8.13 -5.80
CA GLU A 100 7.41 7.80 -4.44
C GLU A 100 7.70 6.31 -4.28
N ILE A 101 8.88 5.94 -3.79
CA ILE A 101 9.21 4.57 -3.42
C ILE A 101 8.78 4.30 -1.98
N TRP A 102 8.06 3.20 -1.75
CA TRP A 102 7.73 2.70 -0.42
C TRP A 102 8.54 1.43 -0.14
N THR A 103 9.43 1.48 0.84
CA THR A 103 10.39 0.41 1.13
C THR A 103 10.48 0.14 2.63
N ASN A 104 10.90 -1.07 3.02
CA ASN A 104 11.30 -1.36 4.40
C ASN A 104 12.70 -0.77 4.73
N GLY A 105 13.38 -0.21 3.75
CA GLY A 105 14.64 0.52 3.87
C GLY A 105 15.89 -0.34 3.97
N LEU A 106 15.80 -1.64 4.24
CA LEU A 106 16.99 -2.49 4.49
C LEU A 106 17.99 -2.51 3.33
N LEU A 107 17.51 -2.34 2.11
CA LEU A 107 18.31 -2.30 0.89
C LEU A 107 18.59 -0.88 0.40
N LEU A 108 18.03 0.15 1.03
CA LEU A 108 18.13 1.54 0.60
C LEU A 108 19.59 2.05 0.48
N PRO A 109 20.54 1.68 1.36
CA PRO A 109 21.94 2.06 1.20
C PRO A 109 22.61 1.53 -0.08
N ARG A 110 21.99 0.54 -0.73
CA ARG A 110 22.49 -0.08 -1.98
C ARG A 110 21.64 0.28 -3.19
N MET A 111 20.67 1.19 -3.03
CA MET A 111 19.82 1.63 -4.14
C MET A 111 20.68 2.30 -5.21
N GLU A 112 20.48 1.90 -6.46
CA GLU A 112 21.23 2.44 -7.59
C GLU A 112 21.08 3.96 -7.72
N ARG A 113 22.18 4.63 -8.09
CA ARG A 113 22.20 6.09 -8.27
C ARG A 113 21.14 6.57 -9.25
N ARG A 114 20.91 5.86 -10.36
CA ARG A 114 19.90 6.18 -11.37
C ARG A 114 18.48 6.26 -10.80
N VAL A 115 18.17 5.54 -9.73
CA VAL A 115 16.88 5.60 -9.03
C VAL A 115 16.77 6.91 -8.24
N TRP A 116 17.85 7.31 -7.54
CA TRP A 116 17.89 8.59 -6.82
C TRP A 116 17.67 9.79 -7.73
N GLU A 117 18.14 9.73 -8.97
CA GLU A 117 18.02 10.80 -9.97
C GLU A 117 16.58 10.96 -10.51
N VAL A 118 15.72 9.96 -10.33
CA VAL A 118 14.34 9.94 -10.90
C VAL A 118 13.27 10.05 -9.83
N VAL A 119 13.49 9.51 -8.63
CA VAL A 119 12.51 9.50 -7.55
C VAL A 119 12.34 10.89 -6.93
N ASP A 120 11.11 11.29 -6.58
CA ASP A 120 10.85 12.56 -5.88
C ASP A 120 10.84 12.37 -4.36
N SER A 121 10.43 11.19 -3.88
CA SER A 121 10.41 10.90 -2.46
C SER A 121 10.57 9.42 -2.15
N VAL A 122 11.15 9.13 -0.99
CA VAL A 122 11.27 7.77 -0.45
C VAL A 122 10.57 7.71 0.90
N ARG A 123 9.69 6.74 1.06
CA ARG A 123 9.03 6.45 2.32
C ARG A 123 9.55 5.15 2.91
N ILE A 124 10.15 5.26 4.09
CA ILE A 124 10.72 4.13 4.80
C ILE A 124 9.73 3.62 5.85
N SER A 125 9.37 2.34 5.75
CA SER A 125 8.59 1.63 6.77
C SER A 125 9.53 1.00 7.77
N LEU A 126 9.52 1.48 9.00
CA LEU A 126 10.37 0.99 10.08
C LEU A 126 9.61 -0.05 10.91
N TYR A 127 10.16 -1.25 11.01
CA TYR A 127 9.57 -2.37 11.74
C TYR A 127 10.40 -2.75 12.97
N PRO A 128 9.78 -3.19 14.09
CA PRO A 128 10.50 -3.61 15.28
C PRO A 128 11.55 -4.68 14.98
N GLY A 129 12.78 -4.48 15.46
CA GLY A 129 13.89 -5.41 15.29
C GLY A 129 14.43 -5.58 13.84
N ARG A 130 13.89 -4.82 12.89
CA ARG A 130 14.26 -4.89 11.46
C ARG A 130 14.33 -3.51 10.84
N SER A 131 15.22 -2.66 11.36
CA SER A 131 15.44 -1.30 10.87
C SER A 131 16.89 -1.09 10.47
N LEU A 132 17.15 -0.08 9.66
CA LEU A 132 18.50 0.40 9.39
C LEU A 132 19.19 0.86 10.69
N THR A 133 20.51 0.67 10.76
CA THR A 133 21.34 1.37 11.76
C THR A 133 21.34 2.86 11.48
N GLN A 134 21.65 3.67 12.49
CA GLN A 134 21.68 5.13 12.33
C GLN A 134 22.65 5.57 11.22
N ASP A 135 23.87 5.03 11.20
CA ASP A 135 24.87 5.40 10.18
C ASP A 135 24.39 5.14 8.74
N LYS A 136 23.66 4.03 8.53
CA LYS A 136 23.08 3.71 7.22
C LYS A 136 21.92 4.63 6.87
N LEU A 137 21.13 5.04 7.86
CA LEU A 137 20.06 6.00 7.66
C LEU A 137 20.63 7.36 7.32
N ASP A 138 21.66 7.81 8.03
CA ASP A 138 22.35 9.07 7.76
C ASP A 138 22.93 9.08 6.34
N THR A 139 23.59 7.99 5.90
CA THR A 139 24.03 7.82 4.51
C THR A 139 22.89 7.98 3.51
N CYS A 140 21.73 7.38 3.76
CA CYS A 140 20.57 7.51 2.88
C CYS A 140 20.02 8.94 2.85
N VAL A 141 20.03 9.63 3.98
CA VAL A 141 19.61 11.04 4.08
C VAL A 141 20.54 11.94 3.27
N ASP A 142 21.85 11.70 3.34
CA ASP A 142 22.82 12.47 2.56
C ASP A 142 22.69 12.24 1.05
N LEU A 143 22.49 10.98 0.63
CA LEU A 143 22.20 10.66 -0.77
C LEU A 143 20.90 11.33 -1.25
N ALA A 144 19.86 11.30 -0.44
CA ALA A 144 18.60 11.94 -0.76
C ALA A 144 18.77 13.47 -0.91
N ARG A 145 19.52 14.11 0.00
CA ARG A 145 19.82 15.53 -0.06
C ARG A 145 20.58 15.92 -1.33
N GLN A 146 21.61 15.13 -1.69
CA GLN A 146 22.38 15.34 -2.91
C GLN A 146 21.54 15.28 -4.18
N ASN A 147 20.47 14.50 -4.19
CA ASN A 147 19.57 14.31 -5.32
C ASN A 147 18.24 15.07 -5.20
N ASN A 148 18.09 15.97 -4.22
CA ASN A 148 16.87 16.72 -3.94
C ASN A 148 15.62 15.81 -3.70
N VAL A 149 15.83 14.63 -3.13
CA VAL A 149 14.79 13.64 -2.80
C VAL A 149 14.34 13.83 -1.36
N SER A 150 13.04 13.85 -1.12
CA SER A 150 12.51 13.90 0.25
C SER A 150 12.45 12.50 0.86
N ILE A 151 12.93 12.35 2.09
CA ILE A 151 12.76 11.12 2.86
C ILE A 151 11.66 11.32 3.92
N ARG A 152 10.76 10.34 4.00
CA ARG A 152 9.77 10.21 5.06
C ARG A 152 9.89 8.83 5.66
N TYR A 153 9.68 8.70 6.96
CA TYR A 153 9.65 7.39 7.61
C TYR A 153 8.44 7.26 8.53
N LYS A 154 8.03 6.02 8.73
CA LYS A 154 6.91 5.68 9.60
C LYS A 154 7.22 4.40 10.37
N HIS A 155 7.01 4.44 11.68
CA HIS A 155 7.07 3.25 12.54
C HIS A 155 5.78 2.45 12.45
N TYR A 156 5.90 1.14 12.28
CA TYR A 156 4.79 0.21 12.24
C TYR A 156 4.93 -0.80 13.39
N GLN A 157 4.44 -0.42 14.57
CA GLN A 157 4.43 -1.29 15.75
C GLN A 157 3.32 -2.34 15.70
N ALA A 158 2.28 -2.09 14.93
CA ALA A 158 1.16 -3.00 14.77
C ALA A 158 0.71 -3.06 13.31
N PHE A 159 0.22 -4.22 12.92
CA PHE A 159 -0.46 -4.45 11.66
C PHE A 159 -1.94 -4.74 11.90
N GLN A 160 -2.73 -4.56 10.86
CA GLN A 160 -4.14 -4.93 10.86
C GLN A 160 -4.29 -6.25 10.09
N GLU A 161 -5.07 -7.18 10.62
CA GLU A 161 -5.47 -8.38 9.87
C GLU A 161 -6.12 -7.93 8.56
N SER A 162 -5.73 -8.51 7.43
CA SER A 162 -6.08 -7.95 6.11
C SER A 162 -7.05 -8.82 5.32
N TYR A 163 -7.03 -10.16 5.53
CA TYR A 163 -7.90 -11.08 4.81
C TYR A 163 -8.15 -12.37 5.59
N SER A 164 -9.19 -13.11 5.18
CA SER A 164 -9.53 -14.46 5.61
C SER A 164 -9.54 -15.41 4.42
N GLU A 165 -8.87 -16.56 4.51
CA GLU A 165 -8.95 -17.59 3.47
C GLU A 165 -10.35 -18.22 3.39
N GLN A 166 -11.05 -18.37 4.53
CA GLN A 166 -12.43 -18.87 4.54
C GLN A 166 -13.41 -17.80 4.03
N GLY A 167 -13.12 -16.52 4.31
CA GLY A 167 -14.05 -15.45 3.98
C GLY A 167 -15.33 -15.48 4.81
N THR A 168 -16.40 -14.88 4.28
CA THR A 168 -17.75 -14.93 4.84
C THR A 168 -18.78 -15.07 3.73
N GLU A 169 -19.85 -15.82 3.99
CA GLU A 169 -21.02 -15.94 3.10
C GLU A 169 -22.10 -14.90 3.43
N ASP A 170 -21.94 -14.10 4.48
CA ASP A 170 -22.88 -13.05 4.86
C ASP A 170 -22.70 -11.81 3.96
N PRO A 171 -23.61 -11.55 3.00
CA PRO A 171 -23.51 -10.42 2.09
C PRO A 171 -23.68 -9.08 2.81
N GLU A 172 -24.40 -9.00 3.92
CA GLU A 172 -24.56 -7.78 4.70
C GLU A 172 -23.25 -7.42 5.39
N LEU A 173 -22.54 -8.41 5.95
CA LEU A 173 -21.23 -8.21 6.53
C LEU A 173 -20.22 -7.72 5.48
N VAL A 174 -20.20 -8.36 4.30
CA VAL A 174 -19.35 -7.94 3.16
C VAL A 174 -19.63 -6.47 2.78
N GLN A 175 -20.93 -6.12 2.62
CA GLN A 175 -21.33 -4.76 2.29
C GLN A 175 -20.92 -3.75 3.36
N ARG A 176 -21.07 -4.08 4.65
CA ARG A 176 -20.68 -3.20 5.75
C ARG A 176 -19.16 -2.99 5.81
N ILE A 177 -18.36 -4.05 5.63
CA ILE A 177 -16.89 -3.97 5.54
C ILE A 177 -16.49 -3.09 4.35
N TYR A 178 -17.08 -3.32 3.17
CA TYR A 178 -16.78 -2.56 1.97
C TYR A 178 -17.11 -1.08 2.12
N THR A 179 -18.31 -0.74 2.57
CA THR A 179 -18.79 0.65 2.69
C THR A 179 -17.88 1.49 3.60
N THR A 180 -17.26 0.88 4.60
CA THR A 180 -16.38 1.55 5.56
C THR A 180 -14.89 1.37 5.26
N CYS A 181 -14.54 0.71 4.14
CA CYS A 181 -13.17 0.43 3.78
C CYS A 181 -12.38 1.71 3.43
N ASN A 182 -11.38 2.04 4.25
CA ASN A 182 -10.51 3.19 4.02
C ASN A 182 -9.66 3.03 2.75
N SER A 183 -9.20 1.82 2.44
CA SER A 183 -8.36 1.56 1.25
C SER A 183 -9.10 1.87 -0.04
N ALA A 184 -10.37 1.47 -0.14
CA ALA A 184 -11.18 1.71 -1.33
C ALA A 184 -11.72 3.16 -1.41
N HIS A 185 -12.17 3.73 -0.27
CA HIS A 185 -12.98 4.95 -0.31
C HIS A 185 -12.28 6.21 0.20
N ARG A 186 -11.34 6.08 1.13
CA ARG A 186 -10.66 7.23 1.74
C ARG A 186 -9.24 7.42 1.22
N TRP A 187 -8.41 6.37 1.31
CA TRP A 187 -7.04 6.42 0.84
C TRP A 187 -6.96 6.25 -0.67
N ARG A 188 -7.95 5.52 -1.25
CA ARG A 188 -8.03 5.24 -2.68
C ARG A 188 -6.71 4.69 -3.21
N CYS A 189 -6.30 3.57 -2.60
CA CYS A 189 -5.07 2.86 -2.93
C CYS A 189 -5.24 2.09 -4.25
N HIS A 190 -5.54 2.83 -5.33
CA HIS A 190 -5.73 2.23 -6.65
C HIS A 190 -4.43 1.63 -7.13
N THR A 191 -4.52 0.44 -7.71
CA THR A 191 -3.36 -0.36 -8.08
C THR A 191 -3.41 -0.72 -9.55
N VAL A 192 -2.30 -0.56 -10.25
CA VAL A 192 -2.10 -1.05 -11.62
C VAL A 192 -1.27 -2.33 -11.58
N ALA A 193 -1.74 -3.36 -12.26
CA ALA A 193 -1.02 -4.62 -12.42
C ALA A 193 -1.44 -5.36 -13.68
N ASN A 194 -0.47 -5.78 -14.49
CA ASN A 194 -0.65 -6.65 -15.66
C ASN A 194 -1.77 -6.21 -16.64
N GLY A 195 -1.79 -4.94 -17.02
CA GLY A 195 -2.79 -4.38 -17.93
C GLY A 195 -4.15 -4.09 -17.29
N TRP A 196 -4.26 -4.19 -15.95
CA TRP A 196 -5.52 -3.98 -15.25
C TRP A 196 -5.39 -2.90 -14.18
N PHE A 197 -6.50 -2.19 -13.97
CA PHE A 197 -6.66 -1.21 -12.91
C PHE A 197 -7.59 -1.76 -11.82
N PHE A 198 -7.13 -1.72 -10.57
CA PHE A 198 -7.82 -2.24 -9.40
C PHE A 198 -8.19 -1.11 -8.43
N LYS A 199 -9.38 -1.20 -7.81
CA LYS A 199 -9.86 -0.21 -6.83
C LYS A 199 -8.97 -0.16 -5.56
N CYS A 200 -8.31 -1.26 -5.21
CA CYS A 200 -7.34 -1.33 -4.11
C CYS A 200 -6.38 -2.51 -4.31
N ALA A 201 -5.23 -2.49 -3.62
CA ALA A 201 -4.23 -3.55 -3.73
C ALA A 201 -4.76 -4.93 -3.32
N GLN A 202 -5.60 -5.01 -2.27
CA GLN A 202 -6.16 -6.27 -1.78
C GLN A 202 -7.01 -6.98 -2.83
N SER A 203 -7.71 -6.23 -3.70
CA SER A 203 -8.52 -6.83 -4.76
C SER A 203 -7.69 -7.57 -5.82
N TYR A 204 -6.41 -7.23 -5.95
CA TYR A 204 -5.43 -7.95 -6.76
C TYR A 204 -4.71 -9.04 -5.94
N MET A 205 -4.28 -8.72 -4.72
CA MET A 205 -3.39 -9.57 -3.93
C MET A 205 -4.10 -10.79 -3.31
N ILE A 206 -5.34 -10.64 -2.84
CA ILE A 206 -6.07 -11.72 -2.16
C ILE A 206 -6.31 -12.91 -3.08
N PRO A 207 -6.88 -12.76 -4.29
CA PRO A 207 -7.08 -13.90 -5.19
C PRO A 207 -5.77 -14.59 -5.58
N LYS A 208 -4.68 -13.83 -5.75
CA LYS A 208 -3.34 -14.38 -6.03
C LYS A 208 -2.78 -15.15 -4.84
N GLY A 209 -2.82 -14.58 -3.65
CA GLY A 209 -2.33 -15.20 -2.42
C GLY A 209 -3.08 -16.49 -2.07
N MET A 210 -4.36 -16.55 -2.42
CA MET A 210 -5.20 -17.73 -2.29
C MET A 210 -5.08 -18.72 -3.46
N SER A 211 -4.30 -18.39 -4.49
CA SER A 211 -4.11 -19.23 -5.69
C SER A 211 -5.41 -19.53 -6.47
N LEU A 212 -6.34 -18.56 -6.51
CA LEU A 212 -7.65 -18.72 -7.17
C LEU A 212 -7.58 -18.59 -8.71
N GLY A 213 -6.41 -18.30 -9.26
CA GLY A 213 -6.18 -18.17 -10.68
C GLY A 213 -6.47 -16.78 -11.26
N PRO A 214 -6.07 -16.56 -12.55
CA PRO A 214 -6.15 -15.25 -13.19
C PRO A 214 -7.58 -14.69 -13.30
N GLN A 215 -8.56 -15.54 -13.66
CA GLN A 215 -9.95 -15.11 -13.80
C GLN A 215 -10.50 -14.51 -12.49
N ALA A 216 -10.25 -15.18 -11.35
CA ALA A 216 -10.71 -14.70 -10.05
C ALA A 216 -10.03 -13.36 -9.70
N THR A 217 -8.77 -13.16 -10.10
CA THR A 217 -8.06 -11.91 -9.91
C THR A 217 -8.65 -10.79 -10.75
N TYR A 218 -8.79 -10.99 -12.06
CA TYR A 218 -9.20 -9.93 -12.99
C TYR A 218 -10.68 -9.54 -12.88
N ARG A 219 -11.56 -10.40 -12.35
CA ARG A 219 -12.95 -10.01 -12.00
C ARG A 219 -13.04 -8.86 -10.99
N ASN A 220 -11.95 -8.54 -10.30
CA ASN A 220 -11.88 -7.45 -9.32
C ASN A 220 -11.39 -6.13 -9.90
N GLY A 221 -11.00 -6.09 -11.17
CA GLY A 221 -10.42 -4.94 -11.84
C GLY A 221 -11.16 -4.56 -13.11
N ILE A 222 -10.67 -3.53 -13.76
CA ILE A 222 -11.06 -3.11 -15.11
C ILE A 222 -9.81 -3.18 -15.99
N GLN A 223 -9.93 -3.77 -17.18
CA GLN A 223 -8.83 -3.82 -18.14
C GLN A 223 -8.51 -2.41 -18.63
N ILE A 224 -7.23 -2.06 -18.63
CA ILE A 224 -6.73 -0.80 -19.17
C ILE A 224 -6.71 -0.93 -20.69
N ASP A 225 -7.41 -0.04 -21.37
CA ASP A 225 -7.42 0.05 -22.82
C ASP A 225 -7.53 1.51 -23.28
N ASP A 226 -7.41 1.76 -24.57
CA ASP A 226 -7.46 3.08 -25.18
C ASP A 226 -8.81 3.40 -25.84
N SER A 227 -9.86 2.64 -25.53
CA SER A 227 -11.19 2.87 -26.04
C SER A 227 -11.75 4.24 -25.58
N PRO A 228 -12.55 4.89 -26.42
CA PRO A 228 -13.12 6.22 -26.10
C PRO A 228 -13.98 6.25 -24.82
N ASP A 229 -14.56 5.11 -24.43
CA ASP A 229 -15.41 4.95 -23.25
C ASP A 229 -14.66 4.51 -21.99
N PHE A 230 -13.34 4.22 -22.08
CA PHE A 230 -12.58 3.71 -20.94
C PHE A 230 -12.66 4.61 -19.71
N ARG A 231 -12.58 5.93 -19.89
CA ARG A 231 -12.71 6.89 -18.78
C ARG A 231 -14.04 6.73 -18.04
N ASP A 232 -15.14 6.59 -18.76
CA ASP A 232 -16.49 6.54 -18.17
C ASP A 232 -16.72 5.17 -17.49
N ARG A 233 -16.20 4.08 -18.08
CA ARG A 233 -16.15 2.76 -17.45
C ARG A 233 -15.31 2.77 -16.18
N LEU A 234 -14.14 3.44 -16.20
CA LEU A 234 -13.27 3.59 -15.04
C LEU A 234 -13.97 4.37 -13.93
N LEU A 235 -14.63 5.47 -14.25
CA LEU A 235 -15.37 6.28 -13.27
C LEU A 235 -16.53 5.48 -12.66
N SER A 236 -17.31 4.78 -13.49
CA SER A 236 -18.38 3.89 -13.03
C SER A 236 -17.85 2.80 -12.08
N TYR A 237 -16.75 2.14 -12.45
CA TYR A 237 -16.10 1.14 -11.60
C TYR A 237 -15.64 1.72 -10.26
N LEU A 238 -15.02 2.89 -10.26
CA LEU A 238 -14.51 3.55 -9.06
C LEU A 238 -15.62 4.02 -8.11
N THR A 239 -16.76 4.47 -8.66
CA THR A 239 -17.90 4.99 -7.89
C THR A 239 -18.94 3.93 -7.52
N SER A 240 -18.82 2.71 -8.04
CA SER A 240 -19.74 1.62 -7.73
C SER A 240 -19.90 1.40 -6.22
N PRO A 241 -21.13 1.34 -5.70
CA PRO A 241 -21.43 1.01 -4.30
C PRO A 241 -21.27 -0.48 -4.00
N GLU A 242 -21.14 -1.30 -5.04
CA GLU A 242 -21.09 -2.76 -4.90
C GLU A 242 -19.70 -3.24 -4.47
N PRO A 243 -19.63 -4.20 -3.52
CA PRO A 243 -18.38 -4.87 -3.17
C PRO A 243 -17.79 -5.62 -4.36
N LEU A 244 -16.46 -5.66 -4.40
CA LEU A 244 -15.75 -6.50 -5.36
C LEU A 244 -15.83 -7.98 -4.92
N PRO A 245 -15.70 -8.95 -5.84
CA PRO A 245 -15.69 -10.37 -5.50
C PRO A 245 -14.70 -10.73 -4.38
N SER A 246 -13.52 -10.13 -4.36
CA SER A 246 -12.51 -10.35 -3.31
C SER A 246 -12.88 -9.76 -1.94
N CYS A 247 -13.89 -8.88 -1.85
CA CYS A 247 -14.33 -8.32 -0.58
C CYS A 247 -14.92 -9.39 0.36
N ARG A 248 -15.38 -10.52 -0.18
CA ARG A 248 -15.80 -11.70 0.60
C ARG A 248 -14.69 -12.21 1.52
N ASN A 249 -13.43 -12.15 1.06
CA ASN A 249 -12.26 -12.62 1.79
C ASN A 249 -11.47 -11.46 2.43
N CYS A 250 -11.84 -10.21 2.16
CA CYS A 250 -11.13 -9.03 2.62
C CYS A 250 -11.74 -8.49 3.91
N LEU A 251 -10.89 -8.17 4.89
CA LEU A 251 -11.34 -7.55 6.14
C LEU A 251 -11.43 -6.02 6.04
N GLY A 252 -11.03 -5.44 4.91
CA GLY A 252 -11.06 -4.00 4.69
C GLY A 252 -10.31 -3.24 5.77
N SER A 253 -11.01 -2.33 6.45
CA SER A 253 -10.50 -1.59 7.62
C SER A 253 -11.04 -2.13 8.95
N ALA A 254 -11.72 -3.29 8.93
CA ALA A 254 -12.34 -3.88 10.11
C ALA A 254 -11.47 -4.96 10.79
N GLY A 255 -10.37 -5.38 10.17
CA GLY A 255 -9.47 -6.39 10.76
C GLY A 255 -8.93 -5.96 12.12
N ARG A 256 -8.68 -6.93 13.01
CA ARG A 256 -8.09 -6.68 14.33
C ARG A 256 -6.65 -6.18 14.19
N TYR A 257 -6.24 -5.31 15.09
CA TYR A 257 -4.84 -4.92 15.22
C TYR A 257 -4.06 -5.99 15.98
N ILE A 258 -2.89 -6.32 15.47
CA ILE A 258 -1.93 -7.25 16.07
C ILE A 258 -0.56 -6.57 16.12
N GLU A 259 0.26 -6.91 17.11
CA GLU A 259 1.64 -6.47 17.14
C GLU A 259 2.41 -6.96 15.90
N HIS A 260 3.31 -6.13 15.40
CA HIS A 260 4.13 -6.50 14.27
C HIS A 260 5.09 -7.66 14.64
N GLN A 261 5.05 -8.71 13.86
CA GLN A 261 5.91 -9.89 14.04
C GLN A 261 6.44 -10.37 12.69
N GLN A 262 7.69 -10.87 12.70
CA GLN A 262 8.21 -11.65 11.59
C GLN A 262 7.85 -13.12 11.84
N VAL A 263 7.38 -13.80 10.80
CA VAL A 263 6.95 -15.21 10.88
C VAL A 263 7.67 -16.05 9.84
N ARG A 264 7.73 -17.37 10.05
CA ARG A 264 8.15 -18.29 9.00
C ARG A 264 7.06 -18.41 7.95
N ARG A 265 7.41 -18.73 6.70
CA ARG A 265 6.46 -18.85 5.59
C ARG A 265 5.29 -19.79 5.90
N GLN A 266 5.58 -20.90 6.56
CA GLN A 266 4.58 -21.89 6.95
C GLN A 266 3.63 -21.43 8.07
N GLU A 267 3.99 -20.38 8.80
CA GLU A 267 3.20 -19.82 9.90
C GLU A 267 2.23 -18.71 9.43
N PHE A 268 2.41 -18.23 8.20
CA PHE A 268 1.60 -17.12 7.68
C PHE A 268 0.14 -17.56 7.44
N ARG A 269 -0.09 -18.67 6.72
CA ARG A 269 -1.42 -19.15 6.34
C ARG A 269 -2.32 -19.58 7.51
N PRO A 270 -1.84 -20.31 8.54
CA PRO A 270 -2.71 -20.76 9.63
C PRO A 270 -3.50 -19.66 10.33
N VAL A 271 -2.94 -18.45 10.39
CA VAL A 271 -3.65 -17.30 10.97
C VAL A 271 -4.80 -16.85 10.07
N GLN A 272 -4.58 -16.88 8.77
CA GLN A 272 -5.53 -16.42 7.76
C GLN A 272 -6.61 -17.46 7.43
N SER A 273 -6.43 -18.70 7.88
CA SER A 273 -7.39 -19.80 7.67
C SER A 273 -8.60 -19.76 8.61
N ARG A 274 -8.74 -18.70 9.42
CA ARG A 274 -9.90 -18.49 10.30
C ARG A 274 -11.03 -17.77 9.56
N PRO A 275 -12.31 -17.95 9.97
CA PRO A 275 -13.42 -17.20 9.39
C PRO A 275 -13.26 -15.68 9.59
N THR A 276 -13.91 -14.90 8.75
CA THR A 276 -13.87 -13.44 8.78
C THR A 276 -14.26 -12.89 10.15
N GLU A 277 -15.25 -13.45 10.77
CA GLU A 277 -15.82 -13.04 12.06
C GLU A 277 -14.79 -13.09 13.20
N ASP A 278 -13.87 -14.05 13.14
CA ASP A 278 -12.77 -14.21 14.12
C ASP A 278 -11.64 -13.18 13.91
N LEU A 279 -11.50 -12.65 12.72
CA LEU A 279 -10.39 -11.76 12.32
C LEU A 279 -10.76 -10.28 12.35
N ILE A 280 -12.07 -9.96 12.35
CA ILE A 280 -12.55 -8.57 12.45
C ILE A 280 -12.73 -8.13 13.90
N HIS A 281 -12.66 -6.83 14.10
CA HIS A 281 -13.08 -6.19 15.34
C HIS A 281 -14.53 -5.67 15.18
N PRO A 282 -15.53 -6.19 15.92
CA PRO A 282 -16.94 -5.88 15.68
C PRO A 282 -17.27 -4.38 15.70
N ARG A 283 -16.57 -3.60 16.56
CA ARG A 283 -16.76 -2.14 16.64
C ARG A 283 -16.15 -1.37 15.47
N LEU A 284 -15.31 -2.00 14.64
CA LEU A 284 -14.73 -1.38 13.45
C LEU A 284 -15.62 -1.58 12.21
N VAL A 285 -16.49 -2.58 12.24
CA VAL A 285 -17.42 -2.87 11.15
C VAL A 285 -18.51 -1.80 11.10
N GLY A 286 -18.62 -1.12 9.97
CA GLY A 286 -19.57 -0.03 9.81
C GLY A 286 -19.14 1.31 10.41
N THR A 287 -17.92 1.42 10.94
CA THR A 287 -17.42 2.63 11.60
C THR A 287 -16.36 3.33 10.75
N THR A 288 -16.55 4.59 10.43
CA THR A 288 -15.51 5.38 9.76
C THR A 288 -14.39 5.75 10.73
N ARG A 289 -13.16 5.90 10.25
CA ARG A 289 -11.99 6.24 11.08
C ARG A 289 -12.18 7.56 11.87
N LEU A 290 -13.06 8.45 11.44
CA LEU A 290 -13.39 9.68 12.17
C LEU A 290 -14.14 9.37 13.48
N ALA A 291 -14.99 8.34 13.47
CA ALA A 291 -15.65 7.84 14.68
C ALA A 291 -14.68 7.03 15.56
N LEU A 292 -13.63 6.43 14.95
CA LEU A 292 -12.58 5.69 15.66
C LEU A 292 -11.59 6.58 16.39
N ALA A 293 -11.32 7.79 15.90
CA ALA A 293 -10.50 8.77 16.62
C ALA A 293 -11.12 9.15 17.98
N LYS A 294 -12.43 8.92 18.14
CA LYS A 294 -13.13 9.07 19.44
C LYS A 294 -13.12 7.79 20.29
N ALA A 295 -12.69 6.65 19.72
CA ALA A 295 -12.59 5.35 20.39
C ALA A 295 -11.12 4.91 20.51
N GLU A 296 -10.26 5.81 20.99
CA GLU A 296 -8.80 5.58 21.14
C GLU A 296 -8.44 4.30 21.90
N SER A 297 -9.36 3.79 22.73
CA SER A 297 -9.18 2.55 23.49
C SER A 297 -9.20 1.27 22.62
N LEU A 298 -9.59 1.34 21.34
CA LEU A 298 -9.67 0.18 20.43
C LEU A 298 -8.41 0.00 19.59
N ILE A 299 -7.57 1.03 19.53
CA ILE A 299 -6.33 1.00 18.78
C ILE A 299 -5.20 0.85 19.80
N PRO A 300 -4.35 -0.19 19.73
CA PRO A 300 -3.20 -0.31 20.61
C PRO A 300 -2.40 1.01 20.59
N ARG A 301 -1.93 1.47 21.73
CA ARG A 301 -1.10 2.70 21.83
C ARG A 301 0.03 2.68 20.81
N ALA A 302 0.65 1.52 20.59
CA ALA A 302 1.66 1.28 19.55
C ALA A 302 1.18 1.57 18.11
N ALA A 303 -0.11 1.47 17.81
CA ALA A 303 -0.65 1.77 16.48
C ALA A 303 -1.06 3.25 16.32
N VAL A 304 -1.25 3.97 17.42
CA VAL A 304 -1.58 5.40 17.44
C VAL A 304 -0.33 6.27 17.27
N ASP A 305 0.81 5.81 17.75
CA ASP A 305 2.11 6.52 17.71
C ASP A 305 2.76 6.53 16.31
N THR A 306 1.98 6.30 15.25
CA THR A 306 2.43 6.30 13.87
C THR A 306 2.40 7.71 13.27
N ALA A 307 2.90 8.72 14.00
CA ALA A 307 3.11 10.05 13.41
C ALA A 307 4.09 9.95 12.24
N GLU A 308 3.69 10.47 11.10
CA GLU A 308 4.55 10.54 9.92
C GLU A 308 5.54 11.68 10.11
N HIS A 309 6.83 11.38 10.23
CA HIS A 309 7.87 12.39 10.27
C HIS A 309 8.37 12.68 8.85
N VAL A 310 8.28 13.94 8.45
CA VAL A 310 8.83 14.44 7.20
C VAL A 310 10.19 15.07 7.50
N MET A 311 11.27 14.50 6.99
CA MET A 311 12.59 15.11 7.06
C MET A 311 12.76 16.03 5.84
N LYS A 312 12.76 17.33 6.07
CA LYS A 312 13.20 18.30 5.06
C LYS A 312 14.72 18.45 5.15
N SER A 313 15.36 18.76 4.05
CA SER A 313 16.82 18.91 3.95
C SER A 313 17.48 19.91 4.93
N SER A 314 16.67 20.66 5.68
CA SER A 314 17.11 21.70 6.63
C SER A 314 16.70 21.42 8.10
N ASP A 315 16.24 20.21 8.44
CA ASP A 315 15.62 19.97 9.75
C ASP A 315 16.67 19.56 10.81
N PRO A 316 16.73 20.25 11.99
CA PRO A 316 17.61 19.88 13.10
C PRO A 316 17.19 18.60 13.85
N LEU A 317 16.14 17.88 13.39
CA LEU A 317 15.57 16.68 14.01
C LEU A 317 16.46 15.42 13.97
N ILE A 318 17.62 15.47 13.31
CA ILE A 318 18.66 14.41 13.36
C ILE A 318 19.07 14.10 14.81
N GLY A 319 19.02 15.09 15.71
CA GLY A 319 19.28 14.89 17.13
C GLY A 319 18.19 14.15 17.92
N LEU A 320 16.94 14.20 17.47
CA LEU A 320 15.80 13.54 18.14
C LEU A 320 15.70 12.04 17.77
N LEU A 321 16.13 11.65 16.57
CA LEU A 321 16.23 10.25 16.16
C LEU A 321 17.23 9.48 17.04
N ARG A 322 18.35 10.12 17.43
CA ARG A 322 19.33 9.54 18.36
C ARG A 322 18.73 9.23 19.72
N LYS A 323 17.78 10.05 20.21
CA LYS A 323 17.12 9.85 21.51
C LYS A 323 16.05 8.76 21.45
N ALA A 324 15.29 8.66 20.38
CA ALA A 324 14.24 7.63 20.23
C ALA A 324 14.79 6.20 20.05
N GLN A 325 15.93 6.04 19.37
CA GLN A 325 16.61 4.75 19.25
C GLN A 325 17.30 4.32 20.56
N ALA A 326 17.89 5.25 21.30
CA ALA A 326 18.47 4.97 22.60
C ALA A 326 17.43 4.50 23.63
N PHE A 327 16.21 5.01 23.55
CA PHE A 327 15.10 4.61 24.42
C PHE A 327 14.60 3.19 24.12
N ASN A 328 14.59 2.79 22.83
CA ASN A 328 14.16 1.44 22.42
C ASN A 328 15.19 0.35 22.76
N THR A 329 16.50 0.67 22.78
CA THR A 329 17.54 -0.30 23.15
C THR A 329 17.62 -0.54 24.67
N SER A 330 17.12 0.37 25.49
CA SER A 330 17.11 0.21 26.95
C SER A 330 15.95 -0.64 27.48
N LEU A 331 14.85 -0.76 26.73
CA LEU A 331 13.67 -1.55 27.13
C LEU A 331 13.80 -3.06 26.85
N PHE A 332 14.83 -3.49 26.10
CA PHE A 332 15.09 -4.91 25.78
C PHE A 332 16.35 -5.49 26.45
N ARG A 333 16.87 -4.81 27.46
CA ARG A 333 17.98 -5.30 28.31
C ARG A 333 17.56 -5.39 29.79
N GLY A 334 16.40 -5.92 30.05
CA GLY A 334 15.93 -6.29 31.36
C GLY A 334 15.30 -7.67 31.32
#